data_447bff84bd19af458a19e7f0eef22d97
#
_entry.id   447bff84bd19af458a19e7f0eef22d97
#
_cell.length_a   1.000
_cell.length_b   1.000
_cell.length_c   1.000
_cell.angle_alpha   90.00
_cell.angle_beta   90.00
_cell.angle_gamma   90.00
#
_symmetry.space_group_name_H-M   'P 1'
#
loop_
_entity.id
_entity.type
_entity.pdbx_description
1 polymer ?
#
loop_
_entity_poly.entity_id
_entity_poly.type
_entity_poly.pdbx_seq_one_letter_code
_entity_poly.pdbx_strand_id
1 'polypeptide(L)'
;MLKDLVLKNRSYRRFYQDKKLSVETLTELIDCARVTPSTVNSQALKFKPVADDETNAHVFECLNWAGLLKDWPGPEEGERPSGYIVVLCDLALGRNKYYDEGIAAQTIMLAAVEQGLGGCILGSINKEKLASYLGIDTEKYSIDLVLALGSPKDEGRLTEDGADGSTAYY
;
A
#
# COMPACT_ATOMS: atom_id res chain seq x y z
N MET A 1 -18.38 13.09 -2.14
CA MET A 1 -19.15 11.82 -1.99
C MET A 1 -18.22 10.62 -2.16
N LEU A 2 -18.63 9.41 -1.76
CA LEU A 2 -17.78 8.21 -1.88
C LEU A 2 -17.23 8.00 -3.30
N LYS A 3 -18.06 8.19 -4.33
CA LYS A 3 -17.65 8.06 -5.73
C LYS A 3 -16.48 8.97 -6.10
N ASP A 4 -16.42 10.18 -5.53
CA ASP A 4 -15.34 11.13 -5.81
C ASP A 4 -14.01 10.66 -5.20
N LEU A 5 -14.06 10.05 -4.00
CA LEU A 5 -12.88 9.43 -3.38
C LEU A 5 -12.40 8.25 -4.24
N VAL A 6 -13.33 7.39 -4.71
CA VAL A 6 -12.99 6.25 -5.58
C VAL A 6 -12.37 6.72 -6.90
N LEU A 7 -12.88 7.80 -7.50
CA LEU A 7 -12.32 8.36 -8.74
C LEU A 7 -10.92 8.94 -8.55
N LYS A 8 -10.66 9.54 -7.40
CA LYS A 8 -9.35 10.10 -7.04
C LYS A 8 -8.36 9.04 -6.57
N ASN A 9 -8.84 7.90 -6.07
CA ASN A 9 -7.96 6.81 -5.65
C ASN A 9 -7.38 6.10 -6.85
N ARG A 10 -6.13 6.40 -7.19
CA ARG A 10 -5.35 5.78 -8.26
C ARG A 10 -4.07 5.15 -7.67
N SER A 11 -3.44 4.28 -8.44
CA SER A 11 -2.13 3.73 -8.06
C SER A 11 -1.04 4.77 -8.30
N TYR A 12 -0.89 5.68 -7.36
CA TYR A 12 0.17 6.69 -7.38
C TYR A 12 1.51 6.03 -7.09
N ARG A 13 2.53 6.38 -7.88
CA ARG A 13 3.86 5.76 -7.78
C ARG A 13 4.99 6.77 -7.59
N ARG A 14 4.69 8.08 -7.75
CA ARG A 14 5.59 9.19 -7.43
C ARG A 14 4.95 10.10 -6.41
N PHE A 15 5.75 10.55 -5.47
CA PHE A 15 5.30 11.32 -4.32
C PHE A 15 6.24 12.51 -4.08
N TYR A 16 5.77 13.50 -3.35
CA TYR A 16 6.63 14.50 -2.75
C TYR A 16 7.27 13.90 -1.49
N GLN A 17 8.45 13.29 -1.63
CA GLN A 17 9.13 12.54 -0.56
C GLN A 17 9.50 13.42 0.63
N ASP A 18 9.68 14.73 0.42
CA ASP A 18 9.95 15.74 1.45
C ASP A 18 8.72 16.02 2.34
N LYS A 19 7.52 15.71 1.87
CA LYS A 19 6.29 15.80 2.67
C LYS A 19 6.14 14.53 3.52
N LYS A 20 6.77 14.57 4.70
CA LYS A 20 6.82 13.41 5.59
C LYS A 20 5.46 13.04 6.14
N LEU A 21 5.21 11.74 6.27
CA LEU A 21 4.11 11.20 7.03
C LEU A 21 4.58 10.85 8.44
N SER A 22 3.69 10.93 9.40
CA SER A 22 3.95 10.47 10.76
C SER A 22 3.36 9.06 10.99
N VAL A 23 3.85 8.37 12.02
CA VAL A 23 3.29 7.09 12.46
C VAL A 23 1.84 7.26 12.91
N GLU A 24 1.51 8.42 13.51
CA GLU A 24 0.16 8.75 13.94
C GLU A 24 -0.79 8.82 12.74
N THR A 25 -0.41 9.51 11.65
CA THR A 25 -1.19 9.56 10.40
C THR A 25 -1.43 8.16 9.84
N LEU A 26 -0.39 7.33 9.76
CA LEU A 26 -0.53 5.95 9.28
C LEU A 26 -1.43 5.11 10.21
N THR A 27 -1.37 5.34 11.52
CA THR A 27 -2.20 4.64 12.50
C THR A 27 -3.68 5.03 12.37
N GLU A 28 -3.99 6.30 12.11
CA GLU A 28 -5.36 6.76 11.82
C GLU A 28 -5.93 6.07 10.57
N LEU A 29 -5.13 5.91 9.51
CA LEU A 29 -5.54 5.16 8.32
C LEU A 29 -5.79 3.68 8.64
N ILE A 30 -4.94 3.06 9.46
CA ILE A 30 -5.11 1.67 9.93
C ILE A 30 -6.38 1.54 10.76
N ASP A 31 -6.73 2.53 11.58
CA ASP A 31 -7.94 2.48 12.40
C ASP A 31 -9.22 2.40 11.55
N CYS A 32 -9.24 3.03 10.39
CA CYS A 32 -10.32 2.84 9.42
C CYS A 32 -10.44 1.38 8.95
N ALA A 33 -9.33 0.71 8.70
CA ALA A 33 -9.33 -0.71 8.32
C ALA A 33 -9.70 -1.63 9.48
N ARG A 34 -9.34 -1.28 10.72
CA ARG A 34 -9.65 -2.06 11.93
C ARG A 34 -11.13 -2.29 12.12
N VAL A 35 -11.97 -1.36 11.69
CA VAL A 35 -13.44 -1.45 11.84
C VAL A 35 -14.13 -2.03 10.61
N THR A 36 -13.38 -2.50 9.60
CA THR A 36 -13.98 -3.18 8.45
C THR A 36 -14.39 -4.62 8.78
N PRO A 37 -15.37 -5.18 8.07
CA PRO A 37 -15.72 -6.59 8.24
C PRO A 37 -14.55 -7.50 7.81
N SER A 38 -14.44 -8.65 8.47
CA SER A 38 -13.54 -9.73 8.07
C SER A 38 -14.28 -11.06 7.93
N THR A 39 -13.75 -11.95 7.12
CA THR A 39 -14.32 -13.28 6.87
C THR A 39 -14.50 -14.02 8.21
N VAL A 40 -15.74 -14.45 8.49
CA VAL A 40 -16.15 -15.08 9.76
C VAL A 40 -15.69 -14.32 11.01
N ASN A 41 -15.49 -13.01 10.88
CA ASN A 41 -14.96 -12.14 11.93
C ASN A 41 -13.60 -12.63 12.50
N SER A 42 -12.75 -13.19 11.66
CA SER A 42 -11.47 -13.78 12.07
C SER A 42 -10.46 -12.75 12.57
N GLN A 43 -10.56 -11.50 12.09
CA GLN A 43 -9.67 -10.38 12.48
C GLN A 43 -8.17 -10.76 12.38
N ALA A 44 -7.82 -11.52 11.34
CA ALA A 44 -6.50 -12.09 11.15
C ALA A 44 -5.44 -11.07 10.74
N LEU A 45 -5.84 -9.93 10.18
CA LEU A 45 -4.89 -8.94 9.67
C LEU A 45 -4.21 -8.17 10.81
N LYS A 46 -2.94 -7.89 10.62
CA LYS A 46 -2.12 -7.02 11.44
C LYS A 46 -1.44 -6.00 10.53
N PHE A 47 -1.14 -4.84 11.06
CA PHE A 47 -0.59 -3.74 10.30
C PHE A 47 0.64 -3.19 10.99
N LYS A 48 1.72 -2.98 10.23
CA LYS A 48 2.92 -2.34 10.73
C LYS A 48 3.14 -1.03 9.98
N PRO A 49 2.90 0.13 10.62
CA PRO A 49 3.22 1.43 10.04
C PRO A 49 4.74 1.65 10.05
N VAL A 50 5.25 2.26 8.98
CA VAL A 50 6.65 2.65 8.82
C VAL A 50 6.69 4.08 8.27
N ALA A 51 7.33 5.01 8.99
CA ALA A 51 7.38 6.43 8.65
C ALA A 51 8.77 7.08 8.85
N ASP A 52 9.73 6.38 9.43
CA ASP A 52 11.09 6.90 9.54
C ASP A 52 11.89 6.66 8.25
N ASP A 53 12.80 7.57 7.93
CA ASP A 53 13.51 7.59 6.65
C ASP A 53 14.39 6.37 6.44
N GLU A 54 15.03 5.85 7.48
CA GLU A 54 15.92 4.69 7.39
C GLU A 54 15.13 3.43 7.07
N THR A 55 14.09 3.15 7.85
CA THR A 55 13.23 1.99 7.62
C THR A 55 12.46 2.11 6.29
N ASN A 56 12.00 3.31 5.92
CA ASN A 56 11.39 3.56 4.61
C ASN A 56 12.31 3.17 3.45
N ALA A 57 13.61 3.49 3.54
CA ALA A 57 14.58 3.12 2.52
C ALA A 57 14.71 1.59 2.39
N HIS A 58 14.76 0.87 3.53
CA HIS A 58 14.80 -0.59 3.53
C HIS A 58 13.52 -1.23 2.98
N VAL A 59 12.35 -0.68 3.31
CA VAL A 59 11.08 -1.15 2.73
C VAL A 59 11.09 -0.95 1.21
N PHE A 60 11.50 0.24 0.74
CA PHE A 60 11.57 0.56 -0.68
C PHE A 60 12.41 -0.46 -1.47
N GLU A 61 13.57 -0.84 -0.97
CA GLU A 61 14.48 -1.82 -1.59
C GLU A 61 13.88 -3.24 -1.70
N CYS A 62 12.82 -3.53 -0.94
CA CYS A 62 12.14 -4.82 -0.97
C CYS A 62 10.99 -4.88 -1.98
N LEU A 63 10.67 -3.78 -2.67
CA LEU A 63 9.50 -3.65 -3.51
C LEU A 63 9.87 -3.62 -5.00
N ASN A 64 9.04 -4.28 -5.82
CA ASN A 64 9.08 -4.16 -7.27
C ASN A 64 7.92 -3.30 -7.75
N TRP A 65 8.21 -2.35 -8.62
CA TRP A 65 7.27 -1.34 -9.08
C TRP A 65 6.74 -1.64 -10.49
N ALA A 66 5.46 -1.30 -10.70
CA ALA A 66 4.83 -1.16 -12.02
C ALA A 66 5.23 -2.22 -13.06
N GLY A 67 4.93 -3.48 -12.83
CA GLY A 67 5.37 -4.61 -13.65
C GLY A 67 5.05 -4.54 -15.16
N LEU A 68 4.12 -3.66 -15.59
CA LEU A 68 3.84 -3.38 -17.01
C LEU A 68 4.80 -2.34 -17.61
N LEU A 69 5.48 -1.55 -16.80
CA LEU A 69 6.45 -0.55 -17.23
C LEU A 69 7.86 -1.14 -17.15
N LYS A 70 8.24 -1.97 -18.12
CA LYS A 70 9.45 -2.81 -18.09
C LYS A 70 10.77 -2.02 -17.91
N ASP A 71 10.82 -0.80 -18.44
CA ASP A 71 12.01 0.05 -18.41
C ASP A 71 11.98 1.07 -17.27
N TRP A 72 10.99 0.99 -16.36
CA TRP A 72 10.90 1.90 -15.23
C TRP A 72 11.21 1.17 -13.91
N PRO A 73 12.32 1.49 -13.24
CA PRO A 73 12.77 0.78 -12.04
C PRO A 73 12.01 1.16 -10.76
N GLY A 74 11.07 2.09 -10.84
CA GLY A 74 10.38 2.68 -9.70
C GLY A 74 10.72 4.17 -9.53
N PRO A 75 10.14 4.84 -8.51
CA PRO A 75 10.38 6.26 -8.27
C PRO A 75 11.84 6.53 -7.85
N GLU A 76 12.37 7.62 -8.38
CA GLU A 76 13.72 8.10 -8.04
C GLU A 76 13.73 8.68 -6.60
N GLU A 77 14.94 8.92 -6.08
CA GLU A 77 15.08 9.65 -4.82
C GLU A 77 14.48 11.06 -4.95
N GLY A 78 13.74 11.48 -3.93
CA GLY A 78 12.92 12.69 -3.97
C GLY A 78 11.48 12.45 -4.45
N GLU A 79 11.20 11.27 -5.05
CA GLU A 79 9.85 10.88 -5.50
C GLU A 79 9.34 9.60 -4.80
N ARG A 80 10.11 9.03 -3.87
CA ARG A 80 9.71 7.83 -3.15
C ARG A 80 8.59 8.09 -2.16
N PRO A 81 7.81 7.06 -1.78
CA PRO A 81 6.81 7.17 -0.72
C PRO A 81 7.42 7.70 0.59
N SER A 82 6.67 8.49 1.31
CA SER A 82 7.08 9.02 2.61
C SER A 82 6.60 8.17 3.81
N GLY A 83 5.85 7.11 3.54
CA GLY A 83 5.45 6.13 4.55
C GLY A 83 4.90 4.84 3.94
N TYR A 84 4.89 3.79 4.74
CA TYR A 84 4.34 2.49 4.34
C TYR A 84 3.48 1.90 5.45
N ILE A 85 2.49 1.09 5.04
CA ILE A 85 1.79 0.17 5.92
C ILE A 85 2.02 -1.23 5.38
N VAL A 86 2.72 -2.07 6.17
CA VAL A 86 2.91 -3.49 5.84
C VAL A 86 1.73 -4.27 6.39
N VAL A 87 1.01 -4.95 5.50
CA VAL A 87 -0.15 -5.77 5.84
C VAL A 87 0.32 -7.19 6.09
N LEU A 88 0.05 -7.67 7.28
CA LEU A 88 0.42 -9.00 7.75
C LEU A 88 -0.86 -9.81 8.01
N CYS A 89 -0.76 -11.12 7.88
CA CYS A 89 -1.82 -12.04 8.30
C CYS A 89 -1.29 -13.00 9.37
N ASP A 90 -2.02 -13.11 10.47
CA ASP A 90 -1.79 -14.14 11.49
C ASP A 90 -2.14 -15.52 10.90
N LEU A 91 -1.14 -16.39 10.76
CA LEU A 91 -1.26 -17.68 10.10
C LEU A 91 -2.19 -18.64 10.84
N ALA A 92 -2.34 -18.47 12.15
CA ALA A 92 -3.25 -19.27 12.96
C ALA A 92 -4.73 -18.88 12.75
N LEU A 93 -4.99 -17.64 12.34
CA LEU A 93 -6.33 -17.07 12.17
C LEU A 93 -6.73 -16.89 10.70
N GLY A 94 -5.76 -16.85 9.80
CA GLY A 94 -5.93 -16.46 8.41
C GLY A 94 -6.63 -17.50 7.54
N ARG A 95 -7.97 -17.40 7.46
CA ARG A 95 -8.78 -18.10 6.47
C ARG A 95 -9.35 -17.10 5.48
N ASN A 96 -9.25 -17.38 4.16
CA ASN A 96 -9.76 -16.49 3.09
C ASN A 96 -9.22 -15.06 3.17
N LYS A 97 -7.98 -14.90 3.63
CA LYS A 97 -7.29 -13.63 3.88
C LYS A 97 -7.30 -12.65 2.70
N TYR A 98 -7.31 -13.16 1.47
CA TYR A 98 -7.27 -12.31 0.26
C TYR A 98 -8.48 -11.38 0.14
N TYR A 99 -9.65 -11.77 0.61
CA TYR A 99 -10.82 -10.89 0.64
C TYR A 99 -10.64 -9.79 1.70
N ASP A 100 -10.21 -10.17 2.89
CA ASP A 100 -10.01 -9.25 4.01
C ASP A 100 -8.90 -8.24 3.70
N GLU A 101 -7.81 -8.70 3.06
CA GLU A 101 -6.70 -7.85 2.58
C GLU A 101 -7.19 -6.78 1.61
N GLY A 102 -8.00 -7.17 0.61
CA GLY A 102 -8.58 -6.25 -0.36
C GLY A 102 -9.49 -5.21 0.28
N ILE A 103 -10.36 -5.64 1.22
CA ILE A 103 -11.25 -4.75 1.97
C ILE A 103 -10.45 -3.73 2.78
N ALA A 104 -9.49 -4.20 3.56
CA ALA A 104 -8.66 -3.35 4.41
C ALA A 104 -7.79 -2.39 3.59
N ALA A 105 -7.09 -2.90 2.56
CA ALA A 105 -6.25 -2.09 1.71
C ALA A 105 -7.04 -0.98 1.00
N GLN A 106 -8.19 -1.30 0.40
CA GLN A 106 -9.03 -0.30 -0.26
C GLN A 106 -9.58 0.73 0.73
N THR A 107 -9.93 0.32 1.95
CA THR A 107 -10.40 1.25 2.99
C THR A 107 -9.29 2.23 3.38
N ILE A 108 -8.07 1.75 3.63
CA ILE A 108 -6.90 2.59 3.91
C ILE A 108 -6.65 3.58 2.75
N MET A 109 -6.71 3.11 1.50
CA MET A 109 -6.48 3.96 0.33
C MET A 109 -7.54 5.06 0.19
N LEU A 110 -8.80 4.78 0.47
CA LEU A 110 -9.86 5.78 0.45
C LEU A 110 -9.72 6.80 1.58
N ALA A 111 -9.37 6.35 2.78
CA ALA A 111 -9.09 7.23 3.92
C ALA A 111 -7.86 8.13 3.64
N ALA A 112 -6.82 7.61 2.99
CA ALA A 112 -5.68 8.39 2.56
C ALA A 112 -6.08 9.50 1.56
N VAL A 113 -6.91 9.18 0.57
CA VAL A 113 -7.42 10.16 -0.40
C VAL A 113 -8.25 11.25 0.28
N GLU A 114 -9.04 10.91 1.29
CA GLU A 114 -9.83 11.88 2.06
C GLU A 114 -8.93 12.89 2.78
N GLN A 115 -7.74 12.46 3.22
CA GLN A 115 -6.72 13.32 3.83
C GLN A 115 -5.80 14.01 2.81
N GLY A 116 -6.10 13.94 1.50
CA GLY A 116 -5.27 14.53 0.44
C GLY A 116 -3.98 13.75 0.15
N LEU A 117 -3.88 12.53 0.64
CA LEU A 117 -2.80 11.60 0.36
C LEU A 117 -3.18 10.67 -0.80
N GLY A 118 -2.21 9.86 -1.22
CA GLY A 118 -2.43 8.80 -2.19
C GLY A 118 -1.48 7.66 -1.95
N GLY A 119 -1.64 6.59 -2.71
CA GLY A 119 -0.77 5.45 -2.54
C GLY A 119 -0.85 4.41 -3.65
N CYS A 120 -0.11 3.33 -3.44
CA CYS A 120 -0.09 2.17 -4.31
C CYS A 120 -0.10 0.89 -3.46
N ILE A 121 -0.96 -0.05 -3.83
CA ILE A 121 -0.99 -1.39 -3.22
C ILE A 121 0.02 -2.27 -3.96
N LEU A 122 1.01 -2.80 -3.24
CA LEU A 122 2.11 -3.59 -3.78
C LEU A 122 2.07 -5.01 -3.22
N GLY A 123 2.04 -6.00 -4.13
CA GLY A 123 2.12 -7.42 -3.80
C GLY A 123 3.44 -8.07 -4.24
N SER A 124 4.21 -7.40 -5.13
CA SER A 124 5.52 -7.88 -5.57
C SER A 124 6.60 -7.44 -4.58
N ILE A 125 6.89 -8.29 -3.60
CA ILE A 125 7.68 -8.00 -2.41
C ILE A 125 8.75 -9.07 -2.22
N ASN A 126 9.98 -8.67 -1.94
CA ASN A 126 10.98 -9.57 -1.36
C ASN A 126 10.66 -9.76 0.14
N LYS A 127 9.77 -10.72 0.41
CA LYS A 127 9.20 -10.95 1.75
C LYS A 127 10.24 -11.37 2.78
N GLU A 128 11.22 -12.18 2.40
CA GLU A 128 12.29 -12.64 3.31
C GLU A 128 13.17 -11.47 3.76
N LYS A 129 13.61 -10.64 2.78
CA LYS A 129 14.41 -9.44 3.07
C LYS A 129 13.63 -8.47 3.96
N LEU A 130 12.35 -8.23 3.64
CA LEU A 130 11.49 -7.31 4.39
C LEU A 130 11.23 -7.81 5.81
N ALA A 131 10.95 -9.11 5.98
CA ALA A 131 10.75 -9.71 7.30
C ALA A 131 11.98 -9.56 8.18
N SER A 132 13.18 -9.79 7.63
CA SER A 132 14.44 -9.62 8.34
C SER A 132 14.64 -8.18 8.81
N TYR A 133 14.42 -7.17 7.95
CA TYR A 133 14.57 -5.76 8.32
C TYR A 133 13.58 -5.31 9.39
N LEU A 134 12.33 -5.79 9.30
CA LEU A 134 11.28 -5.36 10.20
C LEU A 134 11.15 -6.22 11.47
N GLY A 135 11.95 -7.28 11.59
CA GLY A 135 11.87 -8.21 12.72
C GLY A 135 10.54 -8.96 12.79
N ILE A 136 9.98 -9.34 11.63
CA ILE A 136 8.70 -10.04 11.55
C ILE A 136 8.94 -11.54 11.70
N ASP A 137 8.26 -12.14 12.68
CA ASP A 137 8.22 -13.59 12.87
C ASP A 137 7.41 -14.26 11.74
N THR A 138 8.11 -14.86 10.79
CA THR A 138 7.50 -15.49 9.61
C THR A 138 6.87 -16.86 9.90
N GLU A 139 7.11 -17.45 11.07
CA GLU A 139 6.38 -18.63 11.52
C GLU A 139 4.98 -18.27 11.99
N LYS A 140 4.78 -17.05 12.47
CA LYS A 140 3.51 -16.54 12.97
C LYS A 140 2.76 -15.69 11.98
N TYR A 141 3.45 -14.90 11.16
CA TYR A 141 2.84 -13.93 10.25
C TYR A 141 3.32 -14.10 8.82
N SER A 142 2.42 -14.03 7.84
CA SER A 142 2.80 -13.78 6.45
C SER A 142 2.80 -12.27 6.17
N ILE A 143 3.73 -11.82 5.32
CA ILE A 143 3.67 -10.48 4.70
C ILE A 143 2.88 -10.64 3.40
N ASP A 144 1.78 -9.93 3.26
CA ASP A 144 0.90 -10.14 2.12
C ASP A 144 0.87 -8.94 1.16
N LEU A 145 0.77 -7.72 1.68
CA LEU A 145 0.80 -6.48 0.91
C LEU A 145 1.68 -5.44 1.58
N VAL A 146 2.18 -4.50 0.79
CA VAL A 146 2.74 -3.24 1.27
C VAL A 146 1.96 -2.11 0.62
N LEU A 147 1.41 -1.22 1.44
CA LEU A 147 0.73 0.00 1.00
C LEU A 147 1.74 1.14 1.06
N ALA A 148 2.17 1.61 -0.11
CA ALA A 148 3.05 2.76 -0.23
C ALA A 148 2.19 4.04 -0.20
N LEU A 149 2.54 5.02 0.64
CA LEU A 149 1.72 6.19 0.93
C LEU A 149 2.56 7.47 0.89
N GLY A 150 1.92 8.57 0.52
CA GLY A 150 2.54 9.88 0.50
C GLY A 150 1.64 10.95 -0.12
N SER A 151 2.15 12.18 -0.23
CA SER A 151 1.52 13.24 -1.01
C SER A 151 1.78 12.96 -2.49
N PRO A 152 0.74 12.71 -3.33
CA PRO A 152 0.95 12.35 -4.73
C PRO A 152 1.62 13.46 -5.53
N LYS A 153 2.57 13.09 -6.39
CA LYS A 153 3.16 13.95 -7.42
C LYS A 153 2.58 13.63 -8.80
N ASP A 154 2.13 12.39 -8.98
CA ASP A 154 1.45 11.95 -10.21
C ASP A 154 0.03 12.52 -10.30
N GLU A 155 -0.43 12.76 -11.52
CA GLU A 155 -1.83 12.99 -11.84
C GLU A 155 -2.42 11.71 -12.48
N GLY A 156 -3.05 10.86 -11.67
CA GLY A 156 -3.74 9.67 -12.18
C GLY A 156 -5.03 10.07 -12.89
N ARG A 157 -5.20 9.63 -14.15
CA ARG A 157 -6.40 9.88 -14.95
C ARG A 157 -7.04 8.57 -15.38
N LEU A 158 -8.37 8.54 -15.41
CA LEU A 158 -9.10 7.48 -16.09
C LEU A 158 -9.17 7.82 -17.58
N THR A 159 -8.87 6.86 -18.42
CA THR A 159 -9.02 6.93 -19.87
C THR A 159 -9.96 5.82 -20.34
N GLU A 160 -10.45 5.93 -21.56
CA GLU A 160 -11.09 4.80 -22.23
C GLU A 160 -10.04 3.73 -22.53
N ASP A 161 -10.49 2.50 -22.75
CA ASP A 161 -9.63 1.39 -23.16
C ASP A 161 -8.89 1.74 -24.45
N GLY A 162 -7.69 1.18 -24.65
CA GLY A 162 -6.95 1.36 -25.88
C GLY A 162 -7.74 0.87 -27.10
N ALA A 163 -7.46 1.39 -28.28
CA ALA A 163 -8.13 1.01 -29.51
C ALA A 163 -8.06 -0.50 -29.84
N ASP A 164 -7.09 -1.19 -29.25
CA ASP A 164 -6.88 -2.64 -29.29
C ASP A 164 -7.57 -3.39 -28.14
N GLY A 165 -8.37 -2.70 -27.31
CA GLY A 165 -8.99 -3.25 -26.10
C GLY A 165 -8.02 -3.45 -24.93
N SER A 166 -6.78 -2.93 -25.02
CA SER A 166 -5.80 -3.00 -23.93
C SER A 166 -6.20 -2.13 -22.76
N THR A 167 -6.11 -2.70 -21.56
CA THR A 167 -6.29 -2.00 -20.27
C THR A 167 -4.95 -1.66 -19.61
N ALA A 168 -3.83 -1.82 -20.32
CA ALA A 168 -2.50 -1.52 -19.80
C ALA A 168 -2.34 -0.03 -19.53
N TYR A 169 -1.82 0.30 -18.35
CA TYR A 169 -1.44 1.67 -18.01
C TYR A 169 -0.07 2.01 -18.60
N TYR A 170 0.21 3.29 -18.81
CA TYR A 170 1.43 3.83 -19.39
C TYR A 170 1.88 5.11 -18.66
#